data_4f82e70e2a49ccc2abd6c7c13234b2c3
#
_entry.id   4f82e70e2a49ccc2abd6c7c13234b2c3
#
_cell.length_a   1.000
_cell.length_b   1.000
_cell.length_c   1.000
_cell.angle_alpha   90.00
_cell.angle_beta   90.00
_cell.angle_gamma   90.00
#
_symmetry.space_group_name_H-M   'P 1'
#
loop_
_entity.id
_entity.type
_entity.pdbx_description
1 polymer ?
#
loop_
_entity_poly.entity_id
_entity_poly.type
_entity_poly.pdbx_seq_one_letter_code
_entity_poly.pdbx_strand_id
1 'polypeptide(L)'
;MLNVAGMSEILLGTCGWSYADWENNLYHTKQGKLKQYSSIFPTVKIDSTFYALPKPEIVLGWVRHSPSDFLFSAKLPQTITHKKALNTTQGIEQDLEQFLEVMEPLTDAGKLECILVQLPPFLKFDVNKLESFLELLPDSPTFAVEFRHDSWLQTETFNLLKKHKAAYTIIDEPLLPPDIHVTSEIAYVRWHGRGSKPWFNYKYSEKELQDWVPKVKETSGKSKKVLGYFNNHFHGYAPENCLQMMQMLGVMQPHGSPALQRLTMNRKTAAKASSLDAWTGSSGGKALDQALSRFTDQDILEAADSIPDKDLSLREDSKQRLAAYIGDTTVEIDFKQNTIIHRCPTWAKSIREKKFCPHLVKLLLSIEPEKANNILSNIDLKLGDWKFESRLAVEFPK
;
A
#
# COMPACT_ATOMS: atom_id res chain seq x y z
N MET A 1 26.53 -19.37 4.58
CA MET A 1 26.44 -19.28 3.10
C MET A 1 27.79 -18.85 2.58
N LEU A 2 28.38 -19.60 1.64
CA LEU A 2 29.68 -19.25 1.03
C LEU A 2 29.51 -18.00 0.21
N ASN A 3 30.10 -16.90 0.67
CA ASN A 3 30.17 -15.65 -0.06
C ASN A 3 31.14 -15.86 -1.25
N VAL A 4 30.60 -16.19 -2.41
CA VAL A 4 31.41 -16.24 -3.66
C VAL A 4 31.70 -14.81 -4.01
N ALA A 5 32.93 -14.37 -3.81
CA ALA A 5 33.42 -13.02 -4.11
C ALA A 5 33.04 -12.64 -5.54
N GLY A 6 32.12 -11.64 -5.67
CA GLY A 6 31.74 -11.05 -6.94
C GLY A 6 30.27 -11.15 -7.35
N MET A 7 29.42 -11.87 -6.64
CA MET A 7 27.98 -11.89 -6.97
C MET A 7 27.19 -10.86 -6.13
N SER A 8 26.41 -10.03 -6.79
CA SER A 8 25.49 -9.07 -6.14
C SER A 8 24.45 -9.82 -5.28
N GLU A 9 24.19 -9.31 -4.10
CA GLU A 9 23.15 -9.81 -3.21
C GLU A 9 21.76 -9.33 -3.67
N ILE A 10 20.81 -10.25 -3.87
CA ILE A 10 19.43 -9.90 -4.24
C ILE A 10 18.52 -10.19 -3.05
N LEU A 11 17.96 -9.14 -2.45
CA LEU A 11 17.06 -9.20 -1.31
C LEU A 11 15.68 -8.70 -1.71
N LEU A 12 14.70 -9.59 -1.65
CA LEU A 12 13.32 -9.27 -1.99
C LEU A 12 12.41 -9.34 -0.76
N GLY A 13 11.46 -8.43 -0.70
CA GLY A 13 10.47 -8.34 0.36
C GLY A 13 9.22 -7.60 -0.10
N THR A 14 8.48 -7.07 0.86
CA THR A 14 7.21 -6.36 0.61
C THR A 14 7.22 -4.97 1.22
N CYS A 15 6.29 -4.14 0.79
CA CYS A 15 5.98 -2.87 1.43
C CYS A 15 5.08 -3.14 2.64
N GLY A 16 5.65 -3.11 3.85
CA GLY A 16 4.97 -3.48 5.09
C GLY A 16 4.83 -4.99 5.31
N TRP A 17 4.35 -5.36 6.52
CA TRP A 17 4.19 -6.76 6.94
C TRP A 17 2.95 -7.00 7.82
N SER A 18 2.19 -6.00 8.23
CA SER A 18 1.14 -6.14 9.24
C SER A 18 -0.30 -6.09 8.69
N TYR A 19 -0.49 -6.51 7.45
CA TYR A 19 -1.80 -6.51 6.80
C TYR A 19 -2.73 -7.61 7.36
N ALA A 20 -4.01 -7.28 7.51
CA ALA A 20 -5.03 -8.22 7.96
C ALA A 20 -5.25 -9.37 6.96
N ASP A 21 -5.23 -9.08 5.67
CA ASP A 21 -5.39 -10.05 4.59
C ASP A 21 -4.34 -11.17 4.57
N TRP A 22 -3.21 -10.96 5.29
CA TRP A 22 -2.16 -11.95 5.37
C TRP A 22 -2.33 -12.91 6.54
N GLU A 23 -3.27 -12.64 7.44
CA GLU A 23 -3.62 -13.55 8.53
C GLU A 23 -4.23 -14.83 7.95
N ASN A 24 -3.91 -15.97 8.55
CA ASN A 24 -4.27 -17.32 8.07
C ASN A 24 -3.74 -17.70 6.66
N ASN A 25 -3.16 -16.76 5.93
CA ASN A 25 -2.55 -17.00 4.62
C ASN A 25 -1.02 -17.11 4.73
N LEU A 26 -0.37 -16.03 5.17
CA LEU A 26 1.08 -15.98 5.40
C LEU A 26 1.42 -16.33 6.86
N TYR A 27 0.65 -15.78 7.81
CA TYR A 27 0.88 -15.92 9.24
C TYR A 27 0.06 -17.04 9.87
N HIS A 28 0.67 -17.74 10.85
CA HIS A 28 0.00 -18.76 11.64
C HIS A 28 -0.74 -18.16 12.84
N THR A 29 -0.28 -17.00 13.35
CA THR A 29 -0.84 -16.32 14.50
C THR A 29 -0.94 -14.82 14.23
N LYS A 30 -1.91 -14.15 14.87
CA LYS A 30 -2.08 -12.69 14.79
C LYS A 30 -0.97 -11.91 15.47
N GLN A 31 -0.26 -12.54 16.42
CA GLN A 31 0.81 -11.92 17.19
C GLN A 31 2.18 -12.19 16.57
N GLY A 32 3.16 -11.32 16.84
CA GLY A 32 4.52 -11.50 16.38
C GLY A 32 4.69 -11.53 14.86
N LYS A 33 3.89 -10.76 14.12
CA LYS A 33 3.89 -10.73 12.64
C LYS A 33 5.27 -10.46 12.07
N LEU A 34 6.04 -9.52 12.65
CA LEU A 34 7.40 -9.24 12.18
C LEU A 34 8.33 -10.46 12.32
N LYS A 35 8.28 -11.17 13.44
CA LYS A 35 9.06 -12.38 13.65
C LYS A 35 8.71 -13.47 12.64
N GLN A 36 7.42 -13.66 12.35
CA GLN A 36 6.97 -14.62 11.35
C GLN A 36 7.40 -14.17 9.94
N TYR A 37 7.24 -12.89 9.61
CA TYR A 37 7.64 -12.30 8.33
C TYR A 37 9.15 -12.47 8.07
N SER A 38 9.97 -12.09 9.04
CA SER A 38 11.44 -12.12 8.92
C SER A 38 12.05 -13.53 8.91
N SER A 39 11.26 -14.57 9.22
CA SER A 39 11.68 -15.97 8.98
C SER A 39 11.49 -16.40 7.51
N ILE A 40 10.66 -15.66 6.74
CA ILE A 40 10.30 -15.99 5.36
C ILE A 40 11.03 -15.08 4.36
N PHE A 41 11.16 -13.80 4.67
CA PHE A 41 11.79 -12.79 3.82
C PHE A 41 13.04 -12.20 4.46
N PRO A 42 14.07 -11.83 3.65
CA PRO A 42 15.30 -11.23 4.16
C PRO A 42 15.19 -9.74 4.43
N THR A 43 14.19 -9.07 3.91
CA THR A 43 14.04 -7.61 4.01
C THR A 43 12.57 -7.18 3.97
N VAL A 44 12.31 -5.97 4.48
CA VAL A 44 11.00 -5.31 4.40
C VAL A 44 11.15 -3.80 4.25
N LYS A 45 10.20 -3.17 3.57
CA LYS A 45 10.10 -1.72 3.56
C LYS A 45 9.05 -1.23 4.57
N ILE A 46 9.46 -0.34 5.47
CA ILE A 46 8.59 0.33 6.45
C ILE A 46 7.87 1.49 5.75
N ASP A 47 6.55 1.39 5.60
CA ASP A 47 5.73 2.45 4.99
C ASP A 47 5.13 3.41 6.01
N SER A 48 4.93 2.96 7.26
CA SER A 48 4.28 3.75 8.31
C SER A 48 5.01 5.05 8.65
N THR A 49 6.34 5.07 8.49
CA THR A 49 7.17 6.26 8.70
C THR A 49 6.84 7.44 7.78
N PHE A 50 6.20 7.18 6.66
CA PHE A 50 5.71 8.21 5.75
C PHE A 50 4.59 9.05 6.37
N TYR A 51 3.71 8.43 7.13
CA TYR A 51 2.53 9.06 7.71
C TYR A 51 2.81 9.69 9.07
N ALA A 52 3.59 9.00 9.90
CA ALA A 52 3.97 9.45 11.24
C ALA A 52 5.31 8.85 11.67
N LEU A 53 6.08 9.61 12.43
CA LEU A 53 7.29 9.07 13.06
C LEU A 53 6.90 8.06 14.13
N PRO A 54 7.51 6.87 14.14
CA PRO A 54 7.28 5.89 15.20
C PRO A 54 7.90 6.35 16.52
N LYS A 55 7.37 5.85 17.62
CA LYS A 55 8.04 6.03 18.93
C LYS A 55 9.33 5.20 18.95
N PRO A 56 10.39 5.65 19.64
CA PRO A 56 11.67 4.93 19.74
C PRO A 56 11.51 3.47 20.18
N GLU A 57 10.58 3.18 21.09
CA GLU A 57 10.31 1.83 21.59
C GLU A 57 9.81 0.89 20.49
N ILE A 58 9.10 1.42 19.50
CA ILE A 58 8.62 0.66 18.35
C ILE A 58 9.81 0.26 17.47
N VAL A 59 10.73 1.21 17.20
CA VAL A 59 11.94 0.94 16.40
C VAL A 59 12.85 -0.06 17.11
N LEU A 60 13.06 0.09 18.43
CA LEU A 60 13.74 -0.91 19.25
C LEU A 60 13.04 -2.28 19.22
N GLY A 61 11.70 -2.28 19.13
CA GLY A 61 10.92 -3.50 18.95
C GLY A 61 11.24 -4.17 17.60
N TRP A 62 11.40 -3.41 16.52
CA TRP A 62 11.79 -3.96 15.22
C TRP A 62 13.18 -4.59 15.25
N VAL A 63 14.15 -3.95 15.91
CA VAL A 63 15.50 -4.50 16.11
C VAL A 63 15.44 -5.85 16.84
N ARG A 64 14.71 -5.91 17.97
CA ARG A 64 14.63 -7.09 18.83
C ARG A 64 13.87 -8.27 18.22
N HIS A 65 12.86 -8.00 17.38
CA HIS A 65 11.99 -9.05 16.83
C HIS A 65 12.34 -9.45 15.40
N SER A 66 13.49 -9.02 14.89
CA SER A 66 14.03 -9.47 13.60
C SER A 66 15.40 -10.14 13.76
N PRO A 67 15.76 -11.13 12.92
CA PRO A 67 17.09 -11.74 12.89
C PRO A 67 18.20 -10.70 12.69
N SER A 68 19.44 -11.05 13.05
CA SER A 68 20.59 -10.11 12.94
C SER A 68 20.91 -9.70 11.50
N ASP A 69 20.63 -10.58 10.55
CA ASP A 69 20.84 -10.40 9.10
C ASP A 69 19.63 -9.85 8.36
N PHE A 70 18.54 -9.57 9.06
CA PHE A 70 17.32 -9.00 8.47
C PHE A 70 17.46 -7.49 8.26
N LEU A 71 17.20 -7.02 7.03
CA LEU A 71 17.38 -5.64 6.66
C LEU A 71 16.04 -4.90 6.48
N PHE A 72 16.04 -3.64 6.87
CA PHE A 72 14.92 -2.72 6.68
C PHE A 72 15.26 -1.66 5.65
N SER A 73 14.28 -1.29 4.84
CA SER A 73 14.21 0.02 4.20
C SER A 73 13.12 0.83 4.88
N ALA A 74 13.26 2.15 4.95
CA ALA A 74 12.24 3.02 5.53
C ALA A 74 11.83 4.10 4.53
N LYS A 75 10.56 4.53 4.56
CA LYS A 75 10.10 5.61 3.70
C LYS A 75 10.21 6.94 4.44
N LEU A 76 10.83 7.93 3.77
CA LEU A 76 10.97 9.28 4.31
C LEU A 76 9.59 9.91 4.56
N PRO A 77 9.40 10.70 5.65
CA PRO A 77 8.13 11.34 5.99
C PRO A 77 7.55 12.21 4.87
N GLN A 78 6.22 12.21 4.74
CA GLN A 78 5.53 13.06 3.76
C GLN A 78 5.72 14.57 4.00
N THR A 79 6.06 14.98 5.22
CA THR A 79 6.42 16.37 5.55
C THR A 79 7.56 16.87 4.66
N ILE A 80 8.58 16.06 4.46
CA ILE A 80 9.76 16.40 3.64
C ILE A 80 9.41 16.30 2.15
N THR A 81 8.88 15.16 1.73
CA THR A 81 8.75 14.84 0.31
C THR A 81 7.52 15.44 -0.35
N HIS A 82 6.38 15.51 0.35
CA HIS A 82 5.10 15.93 -0.21
C HIS A 82 4.66 17.32 0.26
N LYS A 83 4.70 17.60 1.57
CA LYS A 83 4.23 18.89 2.09
C LYS A 83 5.22 20.03 1.80
N LYS A 84 6.51 19.80 2.09
CA LYS A 84 7.60 20.76 1.80
C LYS A 84 8.23 20.57 0.42
N ALA A 85 7.89 19.46 -0.28
CA ALA A 85 8.30 19.16 -1.66
C ALA A 85 9.81 19.40 -1.92
N LEU A 86 10.66 18.89 -1.03
CA LEU A 86 12.12 19.05 -1.03
C LEU A 86 12.63 20.52 -0.94
N ASN A 87 11.79 21.46 -0.48
CA ASN A 87 12.21 22.83 -0.33
C ASN A 87 13.04 23.02 0.98
N THR A 88 14.36 23.09 0.84
CA THR A 88 15.32 23.18 1.95
C THR A 88 15.14 24.44 2.82
N THR A 89 14.56 25.51 2.26
CA THR A 89 14.29 26.74 3.02
C THR A 89 13.14 26.61 4.02
N GLN A 90 12.40 25.48 4.01
CA GLN A 90 11.26 25.22 4.89
C GLN A 90 11.62 24.33 6.10
N GLY A 91 12.87 24.27 6.52
CA GLY A 91 13.29 23.50 7.68
C GLY A 91 13.24 21.98 7.46
N ILE A 92 13.55 21.52 6.25
CA ILE A 92 13.66 20.09 5.90
C ILE A 92 14.79 19.43 6.69
N GLU A 93 15.90 20.14 6.92
CA GLU A 93 17.06 19.62 7.64
C GLU A 93 16.66 19.12 9.04
N GLN A 94 15.91 19.90 9.77
CA GLN A 94 15.41 19.52 11.11
C GLN A 94 14.44 18.31 11.05
N ASP A 95 13.54 18.25 10.07
CA ASP A 95 12.66 17.09 9.90
C ASP A 95 13.46 15.83 9.54
N LEU A 96 14.53 15.97 8.75
CA LEU A 96 15.41 14.88 8.38
C LEU A 96 16.21 14.38 9.59
N GLU A 97 16.82 15.30 10.36
CA GLU A 97 17.53 14.98 11.60
C GLU A 97 16.63 14.22 12.58
N GLN A 98 15.42 14.73 12.84
CA GLN A 98 14.46 14.06 13.71
C GLN A 98 14.09 12.67 13.22
N PHE A 99 13.91 12.50 11.91
CA PHE A 99 13.63 11.18 11.33
C PHE A 99 14.82 10.22 11.51
N LEU A 100 16.04 10.67 11.24
CA LEU A 100 17.26 9.87 11.37
C LEU A 100 17.51 9.47 12.83
N GLU A 101 17.32 10.40 13.77
CA GLU A 101 17.41 10.15 15.22
C GLU A 101 16.44 9.04 15.65
N VAL A 102 15.19 9.11 15.25
CA VAL A 102 14.20 8.08 15.57
C VAL A 102 14.57 6.72 14.96
N MET A 103 15.24 6.70 13.80
CA MET A 103 15.65 5.47 13.12
C MET A 103 17.02 4.96 13.57
N GLU A 104 17.77 5.72 14.39
CA GLU A 104 19.11 5.38 14.87
C GLU A 104 19.23 3.95 15.41
N PRO A 105 18.28 3.40 16.22
CA PRO A 105 18.42 2.02 16.69
C PRO A 105 18.52 0.96 15.57
N LEU A 106 17.92 1.19 14.40
CA LEU A 106 18.09 0.29 13.25
C LEU A 106 19.43 0.53 12.56
N THR A 107 19.91 1.77 12.51
CA THR A 107 21.22 2.12 11.95
C THR A 107 22.34 1.52 12.79
N ASP A 108 22.30 1.68 14.10
CA ASP A 108 23.27 1.14 15.06
C ASP A 108 23.33 -0.39 15.05
N ALA A 109 22.17 -1.04 14.85
CA ALA A 109 22.09 -2.49 14.69
C ALA A 109 22.56 -2.96 13.30
N GLY A 110 22.96 -2.07 12.39
CA GLY A 110 23.32 -2.40 11.00
C GLY A 110 22.16 -2.94 10.18
N LYS A 111 20.91 -2.58 10.53
CA LYS A 111 19.71 -3.14 9.91
C LYS A 111 18.97 -2.14 9.01
N LEU A 112 19.26 -0.82 9.07
CA LEU A 112 18.69 0.16 8.15
C LEU A 112 19.57 0.27 6.90
N GLU A 113 19.17 -0.37 5.82
CA GLU A 113 19.96 -0.46 4.59
C GLU A 113 19.72 0.70 3.64
N CYS A 114 18.45 1.16 3.54
CA CYS A 114 18.08 2.19 2.57
C CYS A 114 16.88 3.00 3.03
N ILE A 115 16.89 4.31 2.70
CA ILE A 115 15.75 5.22 2.93
C ILE A 115 15.16 5.61 1.58
N LEU A 116 13.87 5.35 1.39
CA LEU A 116 13.14 5.70 0.18
C LEU A 116 12.62 7.15 0.24
N VAL A 117 13.06 7.96 -0.69
CA VAL A 117 12.61 9.34 -0.95
C VAL A 117 11.63 9.31 -2.12
N GLN A 118 10.35 9.01 -1.87
CA GLN A 118 9.34 9.03 -2.92
C GLN A 118 8.80 10.44 -3.10
N LEU A 119 8.89 10.97 -4.31
CA LEU A 119 8.38 12.30 -4.67
C LEU A 119 6.90 12.24 -5.07
N PRO A 120 6.15 13.34 -4.89
CA PRO A 120 4.77 13.41 -5.35
C PRO A 120 4.68 13.61 -6.87
N PRO A 121 3.58 13.17 -7.50
CA PRO A 121 3.42 13.28 -8.97
C PRO A 121 3.35 14.72 -9.48
N PHE A 122 3.02 15.71 -8.65
CA PHE A 122 3.00 17.11 -9.04
C PHE A 122 4.40 17.77 -9.08
N LEU A 123 5.42 17.14 -8.44
CA LEU A 123 6.78 17.69 -8.40
C LEU A 123 7.51 17.34 -9.70
N LYS A 124 7.58 18.34 -10.57
CA LYS A 124 8.31 18.27 -11.84
C LYS A 124 9.81 18.47 -11.63
N PHE A 125 10.56 18.15 -12.68
CA PHE A 125 12.01 18.31 -12.72
C PHE A 125 12.45 19.72 -12.29
N ASP A 126 13.29 19.74 -11.27
CA ASP A 126 13.97 20.91 -10.73
C ASP A 126 15.31 20.42 -10.15
N VAL A 127 16.36 20.53 -10.96
CA VAL A 127 17.68 19.99 -10.63
C VAL A 127 18.26 20.65 -9.38
N ASN A 128 18.10 21.97 -9.24
CA ASN A 128 18.67 22.71 -8.11
C ASN A 128 18.00 22.28 -6.79
N LYS A 129 16.69 22.09 -6.83
CA LYS A 129 15.94 21.62 -5.65
C LYS A 129 16.37 20.21 -5.26
N LEU A 130 16.51 19.30 -6.23
CA LEU A 130 16.96 17.94 -5.95
C LEU A 130 18.40 17.95 -5.43
N GLU A 131 19.29 18.71 -6.04
CA GLU A 131 20.70 18.80 -5.61
C GLU A 131 20.81 19.34 -4.18
N SER A 132 20.17 20.47 -3.89
CA SER A 132 20.19 21.04 -2.54
C SER A 132 19.64 20.08 -1.49
N PHE A 133 18.65 19.26 -1.84
CA PHE A 133 18.14 18.22 -0.94
C PHE A 133 19.14 17.07 -0.77
N LEU A 134 19.75 16.59 -1.85
CA LEU A 134 20.74 15.50 -1.81
C LEU A 134 22.00 15.89 -1.01
N GLU A 135 22.36 17.17 -0.99
CA GLU A 135 23.48 17.71 -0.20
C GLU A 135 23.24 17.64 1.32
N LEU A 136 21.98 17.57 1.76
CA LEU A 136 21.64 17.41 3.18
C LEU A 136 21.73 15.95 3.65
N LEU A 137 21.78 14.98 2.72
CA LEU A 137 21.73 13.57 3.08
C LEU A 137 23.08 13.07 3.60
N PRO A 138 23.12 12.29 4.69
CA PRO A 138 24.33 11.65 5.16
C PRO A 138 24.80 10.56 4.17
N ASP A 139 26.08 10.18 4.23
CA ASP A 139 26.64 9.12 3.41
C ASP A 139 26.04 7.72 3.71
N SER A 140 25.45 7.52 4.86
CA SER A 140 24.81 6.27 5.30
C SER A 140 23.60 6.57 6.20
N PRO A 141 22.52 5.80 6.06
CA PRO A 141 22.24 4.74 5.07
C PRO A 141 22.11 5.26 3.64
N THR A 142 22.07 4.37 2.65
CA THR A 142 21.82 4.76 1.25
C THR A 142 20.42 5.36 1.09
N PHE A 143 20.27 6.36 0.22
CA PHE A 143 18.98 6.93 -0.14
C PHE A 143 18.58 6.49 -1.55
N ALA A 144 17.32 6.06 -1.71
CA ALA A 144 16.74 5.75 -3.02
C ALA A 144 15.67 6.78 -3.37
N VAL A 145 15.78 7.41 -4.53
CA VAL A 145 14.84 8.44 -5.00
C VAL A 145 13.87 7.82 -5.99
N GLU A 146 12.56 7.93 -5.68
CA GLU A 146 11.48 7.46 -6.54
C GLU A 146 10.75 8.67 -7.13
N PHE A 147 10.84 8.80 -8.43
CA PHE A 147 10.14 9.83 -9.18
C PHE A 147 8.74 9.36 -9.57
N ARG A 148 7.81 10.32 -9.69
CA ARG A 148 6.40 10.09 -10.04
C ARG A 148 5.93 11.00 -11.18
N HIS A 149 6.85 11.67 -11.84
CA HIS A 149 6.62 12.51 -13.01
C HIS A 149 7.68 12.22 -14.06
N ASP A 150 7.29 12.08 -15.33
CA ASP A 150 8.14 11.73 -16.46
C ASP A 150 9.28 12.75 -16.73
N SER A 151 9.07 14.02 -16.39
CA SER A 151 10.09 15.07 -16.55
C SER A 151 11.41 14.77 -15.84
N TRP A 152 11.42 13.86 -14.86
CA TRP A 152 12.63 13.42 -14.16
C TRP A 152 13.44 12.38 -14.93
N LEU A 153 12.88 11.75 -15.97
CA LEU A 153 13.51 10.66 -16.71
C LEU A 153 14.47 11.22 -17.75
N GLN A 154 15.59 11.81 -17.29
CA GLN A 154 16.60 12.43 -18.13
C GLN A 154 18.01 12.25 -17.56
N THR A 155 18.99 12.35 -18.45
CA THR A 155 20.43 12.09 -18.14
C THR A 155 20.93 12.93 -16.98
N GLU A 156 20.50 14.17 -16.86
CA GLU A 156 20.91 15.09 -15.79
C GLU A 156 20.49 14.57 -14.41
N THR A 157 19.26 14.07 -14.28
CA THR A 157 18.77 13.43 -13.04
C THR A 157 19.65 12.24 -12.65
N PHE A 158 19.93 11.34 -13.58
CA PHE A 158 20.74 10.14 -13.29
C PHE A 158 22.19 10.48 -12.94
N ASN A 159 22.78 11.49 -13.59
CA ASN A 159 24.12 11.96 -13.28
C ASN A 159 24.17 12.60 -11.87
N LEU A 160 23.15 13.36 -11.50
CA LEU A 160 23.04 13.96 -10.17
C LEU A 160 22.91 12.87 -9.08
N LEU A 161 22.07 11.86 -9.28
CA LEU A 161 21.96 10.74 -8.35
C LEU A 161 23.29 9.99 -8.20
N LYS A 162 24.02 9.76 -9.30
CA LYS A 162 25.37 9.14 -9.28
C LYS A 162 26.37 9.98 -8.49
N LYS A 163 26.38 11.29 -8.70
CA LYS A 163 27.26 12.24 -7.99
C LYS A 163 27.08 12.11 -6.47
N HIS A 164 25.83 12.00 -6.01
CA HIS A 164 25.46 11.89 -4.59
C HIS A 164 25.30 10.44 -4.11
N LYS A 165 25.68 9.44 -4.89
CA LYS A 165 25.56 7.99 -4.56
C LYS A 165 24.15 7.58 -4.17
N ALA A 166 23.13 8.32 -4.61
CA ALA A 166 21.73 8.01 -4.38
C ALA A 166 21.22 7.01 -5.43
N ALA A 167 20.40 6.04 -5.00
CA ALA A 167 19.82 5.06 -5.90
C ALA A 167 18.63 5.65 -6.67
N TYR A 168 18.59 5.45 -7.98
CA TYR A 168 17.34 5.59 -8.74
C TYR A 168 16.42 4.41 -8.42
N THR A 169 15.17 4.69 -8.08
CA THR A 169 14.17 3.62 -7.87
C THR A 169 13.59 3.17 -9.19
N ILE A 170 13.89 1.94 -9.58
CA ILE A 170 13.28 1.27 -10.73
C ILE A 170 11.88 0.86 -10.34
N ILE A 171 10.86 1.33 -11.06
CA ILE A 171 9.45 1.10 -10.69
C ILE A 171 8.70 0.34 -11.78
N ASP A 172 7.77 -0.51 -11.38
CA ASP A 172 6.75 -1.11 -12.24
C ASP A 172 5.40 -0.54 -11.86
N GLU A 173 4.92 0.42 -12.65
CA GLU A 173 3.62 1.07 -12.48
C GLU A 173 3.05 1.50 -13.85
N PRO A 174 1.73 1.84 -13.93
CA PRO A 174 1.11 2.16 -15.22
C PRO A 174 1.56 3.46 -15.88
N LEU A 175 2.08 4.44 -15.12
CA LEU A 175 2.33 5.81 -15.63
C LEU A 175 3.75 6.06 -16.09
N LEU A 176 4.73 5.29 -15.60
CA LEU A 176 6.13 5.48 -15.92
C LEU A 176 6.74 4.17 -16.44
N PRO A 177 7.68 4.24 -17.41
CA PRO A 177 8.35 3.06 -17.91
C PRO A 177 9.27 2.45 -16.85
N PRO A 178 9.43 1.13 -16.83
CA PRO A 178 10.36 0.45 -15.92
C PRO A 178 11.81 0.53 -16.43
N ASP A 179 12.33 1.75 -16.59
CA ASP A 179 13.68 1.99 -17.08
C ASP A 179 14.73 1.58 -16.04
N ILE A 180 15.77 0.89 -16.50
CA ILE A 180 16.82 0.36 -15.62
C ILE A 180 18.00 1.33 -15.61
N HIS A 181 18.10 2.11 -14.56
CA HIS A 181 19.25 2.96 -14.25
C HIS A 181 19.82 2.58 -12.88
N VAL A 182 21.08 2.16 -12.85
CA VAL A 182 21.81 1.91 -11.61
C VAL A 182 22.72 3.12 -11.34
N THR A 183 22.40 3.85 -10.27
CA THR A 183 23.09 5.12 -9.94
C THR A 183 23.87 5.05 -8.63
N SER A 184 23.77 3.95 -7.88
CA SER A 184 24.53 3.71 -6.65
C SER A 184 24.93 2.23 -6.53
N GLU A 185 25.67 1.88 -5.48
CA GLU A 185 26.04 0.49 -5.18
C GLU A 185 24.83 -0.38 -4.80
N ILE A 186 23.76 0.25 -4.33
CA ILE A 186 22.45 -0.40 -4.07
C ILE A 186 21.52 -0.02 -5.21
N ALA A 187 20.92 -1.02 -5.86
CA ALA A 187 19.82 -0.83 -6.77
C ALA A 187 18.50 -1.07 -6.02
N TYR A 188 17.50 -0.21 -6.27
CA TYR A 188 16.22 -0.26 -5.59
C TYR A 188 15.10 -0.48 -6.59
N VAL A 189 14.29 -1.53 -6.38
CA VAL A 189 13.21 -1.92 -7.30
C VAL A 189 11.88 -1.97 -6.57
N ARG A 190 10.81 -1.45 -7.19
CA ARG A 190 9.46 -1.52 -6.62
C ARG A 190 8.44 -1.98 -7.65
N TRP A 191 7.65 -2.99 -7.30
CA TRP A 191 6.52 -3.47 -8.07
C TRP A 191 5.23 -2.98 -7.44
N HIS A 192 4.62 -1.95 -8.06
CA HIS A 192 3.41 -1.32 -7.55
C HIS A 192 2.13 -2.05 -7.96
N GLY A 193 2.19 -2.85 -9.02
CA GLY A 193 1.02 -3.42 -9.67
C GLY A 193 0.57 -2.59 -10.87
N ARG A 194 -0.28 -3.19 -11.69
CA ARG A 194 -0.78 -2.65 -12.95
C ARG A 194 -2.31 -2.64 -13.00
N GLY A 195 -2.96 -2.62 -11.83
CA GLY A 195 -4.40 -2.54 -11.68
C GLY A 195 -4.97 -1.20 -12.17
N SER A 196 -6.29 -1.14 -12.32
CA SER A 196 -6.95 0.08 -12.81
C SER A 196 -7.03 1.17 -11.74
N LYS A 197 -7.49 0.86 -10.54
CA LYS A 197 -7.47 1.72 -9.32
C LYS A 197 -8.01 0.90 -8.14
N PRO A 198 -7.24 0.76 -7.06
CA PRO A 198 -5.83 1.17 -6.93
C PRO A 198 -4.91 0.22 -7.69
N TRP A 199 -3.81 0.75 -8.23
CA TRP A 199 -2.85 -0.04 -9.02
C TRP A 199 -2.30 -1.23 -8.26
N PHE A 200 -2.13 -1.11 -6.97
CA PHE A 200 -1.58 -2.13 -6.07
C PHE A 200 -2.59 -3.24 -5.68
N ASN A 201 -3.88 -3.14 -6.05
CA ASN A 201 -4.80 -4.29 -6.04
C ASN A 201 -4.63 -5.10 -7.33
N TYR A 202 -3.48 -5.69 -7.48
CA TYR A 202 -3.05 -6.38 -8.68
C TYR A 202 -2.22 -7.61 -8.34
N LYS A 203 -2.54 -8.73 -8.97
CA LYS A 203 -1.72 -9.94 -8.88
C LYS A 203 -0.91 -10.07 -10.16
N TYR A 204 0.42 -9.98 -10.04
CA TYR A 204 1.30 -10.29 -11.16
C TYR A 204 1.12 -11.74 -11.58
N SER A 205 0.97 -11.96 -12.89
CA SER A 205 0.99 -13.28 -13.49
C SER A 205 2.41 -13.86 -13.50
N GLU A 206 2.51 -15.16 -13.61
CA GLU A 206 3.81 -15.84 -13.71
C GLU A 206 4.65 -15.31 -14.88
N LYS A 207 4.00 -15.03 -16.02
CA LYS A 207 4.67 -14.48 -17.20
C LYS A 207 5.25 -13.08 -16.92
N GLU A 208 4.51 -12.19 -16.29
CA GLU A 208 5.02 -10.86 -15.94
C GLU A 208 6.20 -10.93 -14.98
N LEU A 209 6.16 -11.85 -14.02
CA LEU A 209 7.30 -12.08 -13.12
C LEU A 209 8.50 -12.66 -13.91
N GLN A 210 8.28 -13.60 -14.83
CA GLN A 210 9.32 -14.13 -15.71
C GLN A 210 9.96 -13.03 -16.57
N ASP A 211 9.18 -12.07 -17.09
CA ASP A 211 9.67 -10.93 -17.87
C ASP A 211 10.54 -9.97 -17.01
N TRP A 212 10.35 -9.97 -15.69
CA TRP A 212 11.15 -9.19 -14.75
C TRP A 212 12.47 -9.89 -14.34
N VAL A 213 12.56 -11.21 -14.40
CA VAL A 213 13.77 -11.96 -14.00
C VAL A 213 15.04 -11.46 -14.72
N PRO A 214 15.08 -11.31 -16.06
CA PRO A 214 16.27 -10.79 -16.75
C PRO A 214 16.60 -9.35 -16.31
N LYS A 215 15.61 -8.50 -16.06
CA LYS A 215 15.80 -7.12 -15.60
C LYS A 215 16.45 -7.06 -14.21
N VAL A 216 15.99 -7.90 -13.27
CA VAL A 216 16.59 -8.01 -11.93
C VAL A 216 18.03 -8.53 -12.02
N LYS A 217 18.29 -9.52 -12.88
CA LYS A 217 19.65 -10.04 -13.12
C LYS A 217 20.58 -9.00 -13.76
N GLU A 218 20.09 -8.25 -14.73
CA GLU A 218 20.83 -7.13 -15.32
C GLU A 218 21.17 -6.06 -14.26
N THR A 219 20.20 -5.70 -13.44
CA THR A 219 20.36 -4.76 -12.33
C THR A 219 21.40 -5.26 -11.34
N SER A 220 21.35 -6.54 -10.97
CA SER A 220 22.31 -7.13 -10.05
C SER A 220 23.73 -7.17 -10.63
N GLY A 221 23.88 -7.35 -11.93
CA GLY A 221 25.19 -7.28 -12.61
C GLY A 221 25.84 -5.89 -12.59
N LYS A 222 25.08 -4.85 -12.24
CA LYS A 222 25.54 -3.43 -12.22
C LYS A 222 25.59 -2.84 -10.81
N SER A 223 25.22 -3.59 -9.77
CA SER A 223 25.17 -3.14 -8.37
C SER A 223 25.81 -4.17 -7.43
N LYS A 224 26.13 -3.77 -6.20
CA LYS A 224 26.59 -4.71 -5.15
C LYS A 224 25.39 -5.39 -4.47
N LYS A 225 24.26 -4.73 -4.40
CA LYS A 225 23.05 -5.22 -3.76
C LYS A 225 21.81 -4.75 -4.51
N VAL A 226 20.80 -5.61 -4.63
CA VAL A 226 19.46 -5.28 -5.13
C VAL A 226 18.47 -5.40 -3.99
N LEU A 227 17.78 -4.32 -3.66
CA LEU A 227 16.63 -4.30 -2.76
C LEU A 227 15.35 -4.21 -3.59
N GLY A 228 14.47 -5.19 -3.46
CA GLY A 228 13.23 -5.24 -4.26
C GLY A 228 11.98 -5.42 -3.40
N TYR A 229 10.95 -4.57 -3.61
CA TYR A 229 9.77 -4.55 -2.75
C TYR A 229 8.46 -4.57 -3.54
N PHE A 230 7.65 -5.59 -3.26
CA PHE A 230 6.30 -5.72 -3.79
C PHE A 230 5.31 -4.89 -2.98
N ASN A 231 4.57 -3.99 -3.64
CA ASN A 231 3.62 -3.06 -3.03
C ASN A 231 2.15 -3.49 -3.21
N ASN A 232 1.87 -4.50 -3.99
CA ASN A 232 0.54 -5.06 -4.28
C ASN A 232 0.01 -5.91 -3.11
N HIS A 233 -0.17 -5.28 -1.94
CA HIS A 233 -0.39 -5.96 -0.67
C HIS A 233 -1.77 -6.64 -0.50
N PHE A 234 -2.78 -6.26 -1.29
CA PHE A 234 -4.14 -6.83 -1.21
C PHE A 234 -4.16 -8.35 -1.34
N HIS A 235 -5.04 -8.98 -0.59
CA HIS A 235 -5.31 -10.43 -0.68
C HIS A 235 -4.06 -11.33 -0.56
N GLY A 236 -2.97 -10.83 -0.02
CA GLY A 236 -1.70 -11.57 0.05
C GLY A 236 -0.97 -11.71 -1.29
N TYR A 237 -1.27 -10.85 -2.28
CA TYR A 237 -0.59 -10.88 -3.58
C TYR A 237 0.89 -10.53 -3.47
N ALA A 238 1.25 -9.51 -2.67
CA ALA A 238 2.65 -9.11 -2.51
C ALA A 238 3.55 -10.24 -1.98
N PRO A 239 3.26 -10.93 -0.86
CA PRO A 239 4.08 -12.03 -0.40
C PRO A 239 4.10 -13.21 -1.39
N GLU A 240 2.98 -13.52 -2.06
CA GLU A 240 2.93 -14.59 -3.07
C GLU A 240 3.84 -14.26 -4.27
N ASN A 241 3.68 -13.07 -4.88
CA ASN A 241 4.49 -12.66 -6.01
C ASN A 241 5.99 -12.48 -5.65
N CYS A 242 6.27 -11.97 -4.45
CA CYS A 242 7.64 -11.88 -3.95
C CYS A 242 8.30 -13.26 -3.87
N LEU A 243 7.63 -14.24 -3.27
CA LEU A 243 8.15 -15.61 -3.15
C LEU A 243 8.28 -16.28 -4.52
N GLN A 244 7.34 -16.08 -5.45
CA GLN A 244 7.47 -16.56 -6.83
C GLN A 244 8.71 -15.98 -7.52
N MET A 245 8.94 -14.67 -7.40
CA MET A 245 10.13 -14.01 -7.94
C MET A 245 11.41 -14.53 -7.30
N MET A 246 11.44 -14.71 -5.97
CA MET A 246 12.59 -15.30 -5.27
C MET A 246 12.90 -16.73 -5.75
N GLN A 247 11.87 -17.53 -6.02
CA GLN A 247 12.02 -18.87 -6.58
C GLN A 247 12.62 -18.83 -7.99
N MET A 248 12.13 -17.95 -8.86
CA MET A 248 12.61 -17.80 -10.24
C MET A 248 14.06 -17.27 -10.29
N LEU A 249 14.46 -16.46 -9.32
CA LEU A 249 15.81 -15.92 -9.21
C LEU A 249 16.79 -16.88 -8.49
N GLY A 250 16.30 -17.92 -7.82
CA GLY A 250 17.12 -18.84 -7.04
C GLY A 250 17.61 -18.29 -5.69
N VAL A 251 16.90 -17.30 -5.13
CA VAL A 251 17.27 -16.61 -3.86
C VAL A 251 16.29 -16.89 -2.72
N MET A 252 15.59 -18.02 -2.78
CA MET A 252 14.57 -18.41 -1.80
C MET A 252 15.16 -18.63 -0.42
N GLN A 253 14.53 -18.06 0.62
CA GLN A 253 14.88 -18.31 2.01
C GLN A 253 14.35 -19.68 2.49
N PRO A 254 14.92 -20.28 3.55
CA PRO A 254 14.57 -21.64 3.99
C PRO A 254 13.06 -21.86 4.23
N HIS A 255 12.35 -20.89 4.78
CA HIS A 255 10.91 -20.99 5.05
C HIS A 255 10.03 -20.44 3.92
N GLY A 256 10.62 -19.96 2.83
CA GLY A 256 9.89 -19.36 1.71
C GLY A 256 9.05 -20.37 0.91
N SER A 257 9.61 -21.55 0.58
CA SER A 257 8.89 -22.57 -0.18
C SER A 257 7.64 -23.09 0.52
N PRO A 258 7.65 -23.44 1.81
CA PRO A 258 6.42 -23.79 2.54
C PRO A 258 5.42 -22.65 2.61
N ALA A 259 5.87 -21.39 2.75
CA ALA A 259 4.99 -20.22 2.76
C ALA A 259 4.31 -20.02 1.40
N LEU A 260 5.05 -20.15 0.29
CA LEU A 260 4.51 -20.07 -1.07
C LEU A 260 3.47 -21.17 -1.34
N GLN A 261 3.77 -22.41 -0.93
CA GLN A 261 2.81 -23.52 -1.08
C GLN A 261 1.50 -23.20 -0.32
N ARG A 262 1.58 -22.71 0.91
CA ARG A 262 0.41 -22.36 1.73
C ARG A 262 -0.41 -21.25 1.08
N LEU A 263 0.22 -20.16 0.64
CA LEU A 263 -0.46 -19.05 -0.04
C LEU A 263 -1.19 -19.52 -1.31
N THR A 264 -0.54 -20.38 -2.10
CA THR A 264 -1.10 -20.92 -3.34
C THR A 264 -2.26 -21.89 -3.06
N MET A 265 -2.13 -22.75 -2.04
CA MET A 265 -3.18 -23.70 -1.65
C MET A 265 -4.43 -22.97 -1.12
N ASN A 266 -4.25 -22.03 -0.21
CA ASN A 266 -5.37 -21.27 0.37
C ASN A 266 -6.12 -20.50 -0.73
N ARG A 267 -5.41 -19.95 -1.70
CA ARG A 267 -6.03 -19.27 -2.85
C ARG A 267 -6.80 -20.24 -3.75
N LYS A 268 -6.26 -21.42 -4.04
CA LYS A 268 -6.98 -22.45 -4.82
C LYS A 268 -8.23 -22.93 -4.10
N THR A 269 -8.16 -23.08 -2.77
CA THR A 269 -9.31 -23.46 -1.94
C THR A 269 -10.35 -22.36 -1.92
N ALA A 270 -9.97 -21.09 -1.76
CA ALA A 270 -10.87 -19.95 -1.84
C ALA A 270 -11.51 -19.81 -3.24
N ALA A 271 -10.74 -20.02 -4.32
CA ALA A 271 -11.27 -20.02 -5.68
C ALA A 271 -12.25 -21.20 -5.93
N LYS A 272 -11.97 -22.39 -5.36
CA LYS A 272 -12.91 -23.52 -5.42
C LYS A 272 -14.17 -23.26 -4.59
N ALA A 273 -14.05 -22.70 -3.40
CA ALA A 273 -15.19 -22.30 -2.57
C ALA A 273 -16.04 -21.27 -3.33
N SER A 274 -15.43 -20.21 -3.88
CA SER A 274 -16.16 -19.22 -4.69
C SER A 274 -16.77 -19.79 -5.96
N SER A 275 -16.19 -20.83 -6.57
CA SER A 275 -16.81 -21.54 -7.72
C SER A 275 -17.94 -22.47 -7.30
N LEU A 276 -17.86 -23.09 -6.12
CA LEU A 276 -18.95 -23.87 -5.53
C LEU A 276 -20.12 -22.97 -5.10
N ASP A 277 -19.79 -21.80 -4.52
CA ASP A 277 -20.76 -20.77 -4.12
C ASP A 277 -21.40 -20.11 -5.36
N ALA A 278 -20.68 -19.95 -6.46
CA ALA A 278 -21.25 -19.51 -7.76
C ALA A 278 -22.24 -20.56 -8.33
N TRP A 279 -21.99 -21.85 -8.07
CA TRP A 279 -22.91 -22.93 -8.44
C TRP A 279 -24.10 -23.04 -7.51
N THR A 280 -23.95 -22.59 -6.23
CA THR A 280 -25.01 -22.55 -5.20
C THR A 280 -25.68 -21.18 -5.07
N GLY A 281 -25.34 -20.15 -5.88
CA GLY A 281 -26.10 -18.89 -5.99
C GLY A 281 -25.59 -17.71 -5.15
N SER A 282 -24.39 -17.75 -4.55
CA SER A 282 -23.86 -16.60 -3.79
C SER A 282 -22.86 -15.76 -4.61
N SER A 283 -23.37 -15.09 -5.64
CA SER A 283 -22.60 -14.13 -6.49
C SER A 283 -22.53 -12.69 -5.93
N GLY A 284 -22.81 -12.49 -4.62
CA GLY A 284 -23.06 -11.16 -4.03
C GLY A 284 -21.86 -10.19 -3.96
N GLY A 285 -20.65 -10.66 -3.64
CA GLY A 285 -19.53 -9.75 -3.30
C GLY A 285 -18.92 -9.01 -4.49
N LYS A 286 -18.64 -9.67 -5.62
CA LYS A 286 -18.06 -9.03 -6.81
C LYS A 286 -19.02 -8.04 -7.48
N ALA A 287 -20.34 -8.33 -7.42
CA ALA A 287 -21.36 -7.43 -7.92
C ALA A 287 -21.46 -6.16 -7.06
N LEU A 288 -21.21 -6.25 -5.76
CA LEU A 288 -21.25 -5.12 -4.84
C LEU A 288 -20.11 -4.12 -5.08
N ASP A 289 -18.89 -4.60 -5.25
CA ASP A 289 -17.72 -3.75 -5.54
C ASP A 289 -17.90 -3.02 -6.88
N GLN A 290 -18.41 -3.71 -7.89
CA GLN A 290 -18.69 -3.13 -9.20
C GLN A 290 -19.85 -2.12 -9.14
N ALA A 291 -20.86 -2.36 -8.33
CA ALA A 291 -21.97 -1.44 -8.13
C ALA A 291 -21.54 -0.19 -7.35
N LEU A 292 -20.71 -0.35 -6.30
CA LEU A 292 -20.15 0.76 -5.52
C LEU A 292 -19.25 1.67 -6.35
N SER A 293 -18.46 1.12 -7.28
CA SER A 293 -17.54 1.90 -8.12
C SER A 293 -18.21 2.99 -8.98
N ARG A 294 -19.52 2.91 -9.18
CA ARG A 294 -20.32 3.95 -9.85
C ARG A 294 -20.55 5.19 -9.00
N PHE A 295 -20.58 5.01 -7.68
CA PHE A 295 -20.95 6.05 -6.72
C PHE A 295 -19.80 6.57 -5.90
N THR A 296 -18.63 5.95 -5.97
CA THR A 296 -17.50 6.30 -5.13
C THR A 296 -16.17 6.05 -5.82
N ASP A 297 -15.16 6.80 -5.42
CA ASP A 297 -13.79 6.62 -5.86
C ASP A 297 -13.04 5.72 -4.87
N GLN A 298 -11.87 5.23 -5.26
CA GLN A 298 -11.09 4.26 -4.49
C GLN A 298 -10.64 4.79 -3.11
N ASP A 299 -10.27 6.08 -3.04
CA ASP A 299 -9.87 6.72 -1.78
C ASP A 299 -11.01 6.68 -0.74
N ILE A 300 -12.23 6.73 -1.22
CA ILE A 300 -13.44 6.63 -0.39
C ILE A 300 -13.69 5.19 0.07
N LEU A 301 -13.44 4.20 -0.80
CA LEU A 301 -13.51 2.78 -0.43
C LEU A 301 -12.48 2.43 0.65
N GLU A 302 -11.24 2.88 0.48
CA GLU A 302 -10.17 2.69 1.47
C GLU A 302 -10.46 3.40 2.80
N ALA A 303 -11.01 4.61 2.73
CA ALA A 303 -11.43 5.33 3.91
C ALA A 303 -12.60 4.63 4.63
N ALA A 304 -13.52 4.00 3.89
CA ALA A 304 -14.62 3.21 4.45
C ALA A 304 -14.10 1.94 5.14
N ASP A 305 -13.14 1.25 4.52
CA ASP A 305 -12.52 0.04 5.06
C ASP A 305 -11.70 0.34 6.33
N SER A 306 -11.15 1.56 6.42
CA SER A 306 -10.42 2.05 7.59
C SER A 306 -11.32 2.36 8.81
N ILE A 307 -12.64 2.44 8.64
CA ILE A 307 -13.58 2.62 9.74
C ILE A 307 -13.74 1.29 10.49
N PRO A 308 -13.38 1.21 11.79
CA PRO A 308 -13.49 -0.02 12.56
C PRO A 308 -14.94 -0.51 12.67
N ASP A 309 -15.16 -1.83 12.55
CA ASP A 309 -16.51 -2.41 12.67
C ASP A 309 -17.18 -2.13 14.02
N LYS A 310 -16.39 -1.99 15.09
CA LYS A 310 -16.87 -1.60 16.43
C LYS A 310 -17.49 -0.20 16.48
N ASP A 311 -17.14 0.67 15.53
CA ASP A 311 -17.65 2.04 15.44
C ASP A 311 -18.97 2.11 14.66
N LEU A 312 -19.41 0.99 14.06
CA LEU A 312 -20.68 0.87 13.37
C LEU A 312 -21.74 0.21 14.27
N SER A 313 -22.86 0.87 14.45
CA SER A 313 -24.02 0.36 15.18
C SER A 313 -25.27 0.51 14.33
N LEU A 314 -25.75 -0.59 13.77
CA LEU A 314 -26.97 -0.62 12.98
C LEU A 314 -28.16 -0.29 13.88
N ARG A 315 -29.02 0.64 13.49
CA ARG A 315 -30.17 1.12 14.27
C ARG A 315 -31.48 0.67 13.68
N GLU A 316 -31.59 0.68 12.37
CA GLU A 316 -32.78 0.20 11.67
C GLU A 316 -32.33 -0.52 10.39
N ASP A 317 -32.92 -1.69 10.16
CA ASP A 317 -32.76 -2.48 8.96
C ASP A 317 -34.13 -3.04 8.55
N SER A 318 -34.94 -2.17 7.95
CA SER A 318 -36.31 -2.49 7.54
C SER A 318 -36.50 -2.38 6.01
N LYS A 319 -37.66 -2.76 5.50
CA LYS A 319 -38.02 -2.56 4.09
C LYS A 319 -38.20 -1.08 3.73
N GLN A 320 -38.36 -0.22 4.71
CA GLN A 320 -38.62 1.20 4.49
C GLN A 320 -37.38 2.08 4.75
N ARG A 321 -36.45 1.61 5.61
CA ARG A 321 -35.34 2.42 6.09
C ARG A 321 -34.14 1.56 6.48
N LEU A 322 -32.96 2.04 6.16
CA LEU A 322 -31.67 1.54 6.64
C LEU A 322 -30.94 2.67 7.35
N ALA A 323 -30.58 2.50 8.63
CA ALA A 323 -29.92 3.54 9.40
C ALA A 323 -28.90 2.98 10.38
N ALA A 324 -27.77 3.69 10.54
CA ALA A 324 -26.70 3.33 11.46
C ALA A 324 -26.04 4.56 12.08
N TYR A 325 -25.45 4.37 13.28
CA TYR A 325 -24.38 5.22 13.78
C TYR A 325 -23.05 4.69 13.28
N ILE A 326 -22.16 5.59 12.86
CA ILE A 326 -20.79 5.27 12.47
C ILE A 326 -19.89 6.32 13.11
N GLY A 327 -19.17 5.92 14.18
CA GLY A 327 -18.51 6.87 15.07
C GLY A 327 -19.51 7.86 15.66
N ASP A 328 -19.24 9.14 15.53
CA ASP A 328 -20.09 10.23 16.05
C ASP A 328 -21.15 10.73 15.04
N THR A 329 -21.36 10.01 13.95
CA THR A 329 -22.27 10.45 12.89
C THR A 329 -23.34 9.41 12.55
N THR A 330 -24.44 9.85 11.96
CA THR A 330 -25.53 9.00 11.50
C THR A 330 -25.57 8.94 9.98
N VAL A 331 -25.90 7.77 9.45
CA VAL A 331 -26.20 7.54 8.03
C VAL A 331 -27.60 6.93 7.93
N GLU A 332 -28.42 7.44 7.06
CA GLU A 332 -29.78 7.00 6.84
C GLU A 332 -30.12 6.91 5.36
N ILE A 333 -30.75 5.82 4.97
CA ILE A 333 -31.34 5.62 3.63
C ILE A 333 -32.84 5.38 3.82
N ASP A 334 -33.67 6.34 3.39
CA ASP A 334 -35.13 6.21 3.40
C ASP A 334 -35.61 5.78 2.01
N PHE A 335 -36.07 4.53 1.91
CA PHE A 335 -36.54 3.92 0.66
C PHE A 335 -37.92 4.41 0.25
N LYS A 336 -38.73 4.93 1.20
CA LYS A 336 -40.07 5.44 0.94
C LYS A 336 -39.99 6.85 0.29
N GLN A 337 -39.02 7.63 0.73
CA GLN A 337 -38.83 9.00 0.25
C GLN A 337 -37.73 9.11 -0.81
N ASN A 338 -37.03 8.01 -1.13
CA ASN A 338 -35.84 7.98 -1.96
C ASN A 338 -34.80 9.03 -1.51
N THR A 339 -34.44 9.01 -0.22
CA THR A 339 -33.60 10.04 0.36
C THR A 339 -32.44 9.39 1.12
N ILE A 340 -31.22 9.90 0.89
CA ILE A 340 -30.03 9.57 1.69
C ILE A 340 -29.68 10.79 2.52
N ILE A 341 -29.62 10.57 3.84
CA ILE A 341 -29.39 11.64 4.82
C ILE A 341 -28.11 11.33 5.57
N HIS A 342 -27.17 12.26 5.52
CA HIS A 342 -25.90 12.14 6.25
C HIS A 342 -25.22 13.51 6.37
N ARG A 343 -24.32 13.63 7.35
CA ARG A 343 -23.52 14.87 7.52
C ARG A 343 -22.08 14.54 7.89
N CYS A 344 -21.18 14.72 6.93
CA CYS A 344 -19.74 14.74 7.14
C CYS A 344 -19.06 15.67 6.11
N PRO A 345 -17.80 16.04 6.29
CA PRO A 345 -17.11 16.93 5.35
C PRO A 345 -17.04 16.38 3.92
N THR A 346 -16.84 15.06 3.75
CA THR A 346 -16.80 14.41 2.43
C THR A 346 -18.18 14.43 1.78
N TRP A 347 -19.23 14.09 2.53
CA TRP A 347 -20.61 14.11 2.04
C TRP A 347 -21.02 15.50 1.54
N ALA A 348 -20.72 16.54 2.31
CA ALA A 348 -21.05 17.90 1.93
C ALA A 348 -20.41 18.35 0.59
N LYS A 349 -19.24 17.79 0.24
CA LYS A 349 -18.57 18.03 -1.04
C LYS A 349 -19.18 17.21 -2.18
N SER A 350 -19.53 15.96 -1.93
CA SER A 350 -19.90 14.96 -2.96
C SER A 350 -21.38 14.95 -3.28
N ILE A 351 -22.22 15.60 -2.45
CA ILE A 351 -23.68 15.54 -2.55
C ILE A 351 -24.21 16.06 -3.90
N ARG A 352 -23.55 17.07 -4.50
CA ARG A 352 -23.94 17.64 -5.80
C ARG A 352 -23.72 16.68 -6.95
N GLU A 353 -22.68 15.83 -6.83
CA GLU A 353 -22.32 14.83 -7.82
C GLU A 353 -23.02 13.50 -7.57
N LYS A 354 -23.84 13.42 -6.52
CA LYS A 354 -24.48 12.19 -6.04
C LYS A 354 -23.48 11.06 -5.80
N LYS A 355 -22.31 11.42 -5.26
CA LYS A 355 -21.25 10.50 -4.84
C LYS A 355 -21.40 10.13 -3.37
N PHE A 356 -20.92 8.94 -3.01
CA PHE A 356 -20.98 8.43 -1.64
C PHE A 356 -19.75 8.87 -0.85
N CYS A 357 -19.91 8.99 0.46
CA CYS A 357 -18.83 9.21 1.42
C CYS A 357 -18.41 7.89 2.09
N PRO A 358 -17.27 7.84 2.81
CA PRO A 358 -16.80 6.62 3.48
C PRO A 358 -17.83 6.00 4.44
N HIS A 359 -18.60 6.82 5.16
CA HIS A 359 -19.61 6.32 6.10
C HIS A 359 -20.76 5.60 5.40
N LEU A 360 -21.28 6.14 4.30
CA LEU A 360 -22.34 5.49 3.53
C LEU A 360 -21.83 4.20 2.89
N VAL A 361 -20.61 4.20 2.38
CA VAL A 361 -19.97 2.99 1.85
C VAL A 361 -19.81 1.94 2.95
N LYS A 362 -19.31 2.34 4.15
CA LYS A 362 -19.17 1.43 5.30
C LYS A 362 -20.50 0.79 5.70
N LEU A 363 -21.58 1.56 5.71
CA LEU A 363 -22.91 1.03 5.99
C LEU A 363 -23.32 -0.05 4.97
N LEU A 364 -23.12 0.21 3.67
CA LEU A 364 -23.48 -0.73 2.61
C LEU A 364 -22.60 -2.00 2.61
N LEU A 365 -21.32 -1.88 2.98
CA LEU A 365 -20.42 -3.02 3.13
C LEU A 365 -20.71 -3.86 4.39
N SER A 366 -21.47 -3.33 5.34
CA SER A 366 -21.77 -3.98 6.64
C SER A 366 -23.11 -4.75 6.68
N ILE A 367 -23.87 -4.73 5.59
CA ILE A 367 -25.11 -5.49 5.43
C ILE A 367 -24.93 -6.63 4.44
N GLU A 368 -25.94 -7.51 4.31
CA GLU A 368 -25.88 -8.62 3.36
C GLU A 368 -25.62 -8.14 1.93
N PRO A 369 -24.64 -8.72 1.20
CA PRO A 369 -24.24 -8.28 -0.13
C PRO A 369 -25.37 -8.20 -1.16
N GLU A 370 -26.32 -9.15 -1.12
CA GLU A 370 -27.49 -9.15 -2.00
C GLU A 370 -28.39 -7.93 -1.73
N LYS A 371 -28.62 -7.61 -0.46
CA LYS A 371 -29.40 -6.44 -0.06
C LYS A 371 -28.70 -5.14 -0.46
N ALA A 372 -27.39 -5.05 -0.25
CA ALA A 372 -26.59 -3.89 -0.66
C ALA A 372 -26.66 -3.67 -2.18
N ASN A 373 -26.52 -4.75 -2.98
CA ASN A 373 -26.64 -4.70 -4.44
C ASN A 373 -28.03 -4.24 -4.90
N ASN A 374 -29.10 -4.70 -4.24
CA ASN A 374 -30.46 -4.28 -4.56
C ASN A 374 -30.67 -2.79 -4.26
N ILE A 375 -30.12 -2.28 -3.16
CA ILE A 375 -30.14 -0.85 -2.81
C ILE A 375 -29.40 -0.04 -3.87
N LEU A 376 -28.16 -0.43 -4.20
CA LEU A 376 -27.34 0.27 -5.19
C LEU A 376 -27.99 0.27 -6.58
N SER A 377 -28.54 -0.85 -7.01
CA SER A 377 -29.25 -0.98 -8.28
C SER A 377 -30.48 -0.06 -8.34
N ASN A 378 -31.23 0.05 -7.23
CA ASN A 378 -32.38 0.95 -7.15
C ASN A 378 -31.95 2.43 -7.23
N ILE A 379 -30.88 2.79 -6.52
CA ILE A 379 -30.31 4.14 -6.57
C ILE A 379 -29.82 4.46 -7.98
N ASP A 380 -29.07 3.56 -8.63
CA ASP A 380 -28.52 3.73 -9.97
C ASP A 380 -29.63 3.91 -11.03
N LEU A 381 -30.61 3.01 -11.03
CA LEU A 381 -31.73 3.04 -11.99
C LEU A 381 -32.62 4.29 -11.86
N LYS A 382 -32.72 4.84 -10.66
CA LYS A 382 -33.58 5.98 -10.34
C LYS A 382 -32.79 7.16 -9.76
N LEU A 383 -31.54 7.34 -10.17
CA LEU A 383 -30.65 8.35 -9.57
C LEU A 383 -31.24 9.77 -9.61
N GLY A 384 -32.06 10.07 -10.65
CA GLY A 384 -32.80 11.34 -10.77
C GLY A 384 -33.76 11.59 -9.60
N ASP A 385 -34.43 10.54 -9.13
CA ASP A 385 -35.49 10.59 -8.10
C ASP A 385 -34.93 10.59 -6.68
N TRP A 386 -33.66 10.17 -6.51
CA TRP A 386 -33.01 10.13 -5.21
C TRP A 386 -32.50 11.51 -4.77
N LYS A 387 -32.84 11.88 -3.54
CA LYS A 387 -32.39 13.09 -2.86
C LYS A 387 -31.21 12.76 -1.94
N PHE A 388 -30.16 13.55 -2.03
CA PHE A 388 -28.98 13.46 -1.17
C PHE A 388 -28.97 14.68 -0.28
N GLU A 389 -29.19 14.53 1.01
CA GLU A 389 -29.38 15.63 1.94
C GLU A 389 -28.26 15.67 3.00
N SER A 390 -27.74 16.88 3.25
CA SER A 390 -26.75 17.13 4.29
C SER A 390 -27.45 17.75 5.52
N ARG A 391 -28.05 16.90 6.34
CA ARG A 391 -28.63 17.28 7.64
C ARG A 391 -28.33 16.23 8.69
N LEU A 392 -28.46 16.56 9.97
CA LEU A 392 -28.46 15.55 11.03
C LEU A 392 -29.69 14.66 10.83
N ALA A 393 -29.50 13.36 10.81
CA ALA A 393 -30.61 12.42 10.86
C ALA A 393 -31.34 12.61 12.20
N VAL A 394 -32.64 12.34 12.20
CA VAL A 394 -33.48 12.47 13.40
C VAL A 394 -32.85 11.63 14.51
N GLU A 395 -32.70 12.22 15.71
CA GLU A 395 -32.21 11.48 16.90
C GLU A 395 -33.10 10.27 17.15
N PHE A 396 -32.50 9.09 17.06
CA PHE A 396 -33.16 7.87 17.52
C PHE A 396 -33.16 7.87 19.06
N PRO A 397 -34.28 7.56 19.72
CA PRO A 397 -34.28 7.42 21.16
C PRO A 397 -33.26 6.34 21.57
N LYS A 398 -32.49 6.67 22.63
CA LYS A 398 -31.45 5.81 23.22
C LYS A 398 -31.97 4.47 23.65
#